data_1372278566d1dde2842d6194a8c093d8
#
_entry.id   1372278566d1dde2842d6194a8c093d8
#
_cell.length_a   1.000
_cell.length_b   1.000
_cell.length_c   1.000
_cell.angle_alpha   90.00
_cell.angle_beta   90.00
_cell.angle_gamma   90.00
#
_symmetry.space_group_name_H-M   'P 1'
#
loop_
_entity.id
_entity.type
_entity.pdbx_description
1 polymer ?
#
loop_
_entity_poly.entity_id
_entity_poly.type
_entity_poly.pdbx_seq_one_letter_code
_entity_poly.pdbx_strand_id
1 'polypeptide(L)'
;DIDDSASQPFLPVGLFVVQFAVLFVIKACGVIASPHFVLASGLGFAIAALTVVAFSLFGGKVIKLKGLYNLSLLCAELALLAALLGAMGYLAAGALNGVAYAFFAVFCFAVYCAICLRHRLDPIRIFAIAIACECFASIAGIQFCMVARDAGIDLGTILVFLSALLAVTFLFLFSDAQYRSDWGTKRSRPSVDSVIKYYYTLPDVCAALAKQYGLSKREETVLQLLAQKKTASDIATELFIS
;
A
#
# COMPACT_ATOMS: atom_id res chain seq x y z
N ASP A 1 14.95 10.39 -25.11
CA ASP A 1 14.80 8.93 -24.90
C ASP A 1 14.26 8.74 -23.51
N ILE A 2 12.95 8.62 -23.44
CA ILE A 2 12.23 8.21 -22.23
C ILE A 2 12.49 6.72 -22.17
N ASP A 3 13.32 6.32 -21.21
CA ASP A 3 13.55 4.92 -20.88
C ASP A 3 12.25 4.36 -20.30
N ASP A 4 11.34 4.02 -21.21
CA ASP A 4 10.08 3.30 -20.97
C ASP A 4 10.38 1.82 -20.72
N SER A 5 11.38 1.54 -19.91
CA SER A 5 11.47 0.23 -19.25
C SER A 5 10.27 0.15 -18.32
N ALA A 6 9.16 -0.25 -18.91
CA ALA A 6 7.89 -0.46 -18.24
C ALA A 6 8.13 -1.38 -17.05
N SER A 7 8.41 -0.81 -15.89
CA SER A 7 8.36 -1.52 -14.64
C SER A 7 6.96 -2.10 -14.56
N GLN A 8 6.87 -3.44 -14.61
CA GLN A 8 5.59 -4.13 -14.65
C GLN A 8 4.85 -3.80 -13.34
N PRO A 9 3.78 -2.99 -13.35
CA PRO A 9 3.11 -2.56 -12.12
C PRO A 9 2.43 -3.72 -11.39
N PHE A 10 2.41 -4.92 -12.00
CA PHE A 10 1.77 -6.11 -11.46
C PHE A 10 2.68 -7.02 -10.62
N LEU A 11 4.01 -6.86 -10.69
CA LEU A 11 4.93 -7.66 -9.87
C LEU A 11 4.66 -7.47 -8.37
N PRO A 12 4.49 -6.25 -7.85
CA PRO A 12 4.13 -6.02 -6.45
C PRO A 12 2.82 -6.72 -6.05
N VAL A 13 1.82 -6.71 -6.91
CA VAL A 13 0.51 -7.34 -6.64
C VAL A 13 0.66 -8.85 -6.46
N GLY A 14 1.48 -9.51 -7.30
CA GLY A 14 1.75 -10.95 -7.16
C GLY A 14 2.39 -11.29 -5.82
N LEU A 15 3.35 -10.49 -5.37
CA LEU A 15 4.02 -10.69 -4.07
C LEU A 15 3.06 -10.46 -2.89
N PHE A 16 2.11 -9.53 -3.02
CA PHE A 16 1.08 -9.33 -1.99
C PHE A 16 0.15 -10.54 -1.88
N VAL A 17 -0.23 -11.15 -3.01
CA VAL A 17 -1.02 -12.39 -3.02
C VAL A 17 -0.31 -13.50 -2.23
N VAL A 18 1.00 -13.68 -2.45
CA VAL A 18 1.79 -14.68 -1.72
C VAL A 18 1.78 -14.39 -0.22
N GLN A 19 2.01 -13.15 0.20
CA GLN A 19 2.04 -12.80 1.62
C GLN A 19 0.67 -12.94 2.27
N PHE A 20 -0.42 -12.54 1.61
CA PHE A 20 -1.76 -12.80 2.09
C PHE A 20 -2.03 -14.30 2.23
N ALA A 21 -1.65 -15.11 1.23
CA ALA A 21 -1.81 -16.56 1.30
C ALA A 21 -1.10 -17.15 2.53
N VAL A 22 0.14 -16.72 2.81
CA VAL A 22 0.88 -17.16 4.01
C VAL A 22 0.15 -16.78 5.29
N LEU A 23 -0.32 -15.54 5.44
CA LEU A 23 -1.07 -15.10 6.62
C LEU A 23 -2.36 -15.90 6.81
N PHE A 24 -3.03 -16.26 5.72
CA PHE A 24 -4.23 -17.10 5.78
C PHE A 24 -3.93 -18.57 6.07
N VAL A 25 -2.79 -19.12 5.64
CA VAL A 25 -2.34 -20.46 6.05
C VAL A 25 -2.05 -20.48 7.55
N ILE A 26 -1.34 -19.48 8.08
CA ILE A 26 -1.10 -19.35 9.54
C ILE A 26 -2.44 -19.33 10.29
N LYS A 27 -3.40 -18.54 9.79
CA LYS A 27 -4.74 -18.47 10.38
C LYS A 27 -5.47 -19.82 10.33
N ALA A 28 -5.46 -20.51 9.21
CA ALA A 28 -6.11 -21.81 9.05
C ALA A 28 -5.49 -22.86 9.98
N CYS A 29 -4.16 -22.93 10.03
CA CYS A 29 -3.44 -23.81 10.95
C CYS A 29 -3.77 -23.50 12.41
N GLY A 30 -3.79 -22.22 12.76
CA GLY A 30 -4.11 -21.78 14.12
C GLY A 30 -5.53 -22.08 14.55
N VAL A 31 -6.52 -21.94 13.66
CA VAL A 31 -7.92 -22.27 13.91
C VAL A 31 -8.11 -23.77 14.15
N ILE A 32 -7.37 -24.60 13.39
CA ILE A 32 -7.39 -26.07 13.58
C ILE A 32 -6.77 -26.45 14.93
N ALA A 33 -5.71 -25.76 15.34
CA ALA A 33 -4.96 -26.07 16.54
C ALA A 33 -5.58 -25.51 17.83
N SER A 34 -6.29 -24.37 17.77
CA SER A 34 -6.83 -23.70 18.94
C SER A 34 -8.12 -22.93 18.63
N PRO A 35 -9.22 -23.18 19.36
CA PRO A 35 -10.47 -22.45 19.18
C PRO A 35 -10.35 -20.95 19.53
N HIS A 36 -9.38 -20.59 20.37
CA HIS A 36 -9.15 -19.20 20.80
C HIS A 36 -8.29 -18.39 19.83
N PHE A 37 -7.73 -19.01 18.80
CA PHE A 37 -6.86 -18.34 17.82
C PHE A 37 -7.58 -17.18 17.12
N VAL A 38 -8.84 -17.37 16.73
CA VAL A 38 -9.63 -16.33 16.02
C VAL A 38 -9.83 -15.11 16.91
N LEU A 39 -10.16 -15.30 18.17
CA LEU A 39 -10.33 -14.21 19.13
C LEU A 39 -9.01 -13.44 19.32
N ALA A 40 -7.92 -14.17 19.54
CA ALA A 40 -6.60 -13.57 19.69
C ALA A 40 -6.18 -12.78 18.44
N SER A 41 -6.43 -13.34 17.24
CA SER A 41 -6.14 -12.65 15.97
C SER A 41 -7.00 -11.39 15.81
N GLY A 42 -8.28 -11.43 16.17
CA GLY A 42 -9.15 -10.26 16.16
C GLY A 42 -8.67 -9.14 17.10
N LEU A 43 -8.24 -9.50 18.30
CA LEU A 43 -7.67 -8.56 19.28
C LEU A 43 -6.36 -7.94 18.76
N GLY A 44 -5.46 -8.75 18.20
CA GLY A 44 -4.22 -8.27 17.59
C GLY A 44 -4.47 -7.30 16.47
N PHE A 45 -5.42 -7.62 15.57
CA PHE A 45 -5.85 -6.73 14.49
C PHE A 45 -6.39 -5.39 15.03
N ALA A 46 -7.27 -5.43 16.02
CA ALA A 46 -7.87 -4.23 16.62
C ALA A 46 -6.80 -3.31 17.25
N ILE A 47 -5.85 -3.89 18.01
CA ILE A 47 -4.76 -3.15 18.63
C ILE A 47 -3.89 -2.49 17.55
N ALA A 48 -3.52 -3.21 16.50
CA ALA A 48 -2.71 -2.65 15.41
C ALA A 48 -3.46 -1.55 14.66
N ALA A 49 -4.75 -1.75 14.35
CA ALA A 49 -5.57 -0.74 13.69
C ALA A 49 -5.68 0.54 14.54
N LEU A 50 -5.94 0.42 15.85
CA LEU A 50 -5.97 1.55 16.76
C LEU A 50 -4.61 2.26 16.85
N THR A 51 -3.51 1.50 16.83
CA THR A 51 -2.16 2.07 16.81
C THR A 51 -1.94 2.91 15.56
N VAL A 52 -2.32 2.42 14.37
CA VAL A 52 -2.21 3.17 13.11
C VAL A 52 -3.04 4.46 13.16
N VAL A 53 -4.29 4.37 13.65
CA VAL A 53 -5.17 5.53 13.80
C VAL A 53 -4.57 6.55 14.77
N ALA A 54 -4.09 6.11 15.94
CA ALA A 54 -3.48 6.99 16.93
C ALA A 54 -2.23 7.69 16.36
N PHE A 55 -1.35 6.97 15.66
CA PHE A 55 -0.20 7.58 14.99
C PHE A 55 -0.59 8.56 13.89
N SER A 56 -1.67 8.28 13.16
CA SER A 56 -2.16 9.19 12.11
C SER A 56 -2.73 10.48 12.68
N LEU A 57 -3.39 10.42 13.85
CA LEU A 57 -4.02 11.58 14.49
C LEU A 57 -3.04 12.41 15.33
N PHE A 58 -2.14 11.76 16.06
CA PHE A 58 -1.31 12.41 17.07
C PHE A 58 0.18 12.46 16.70
N GLY A 59 0.62 11.66 15.75
CA GLY A 59 2.05 11.44 15.51
C GLY A 59 2.78 12.54 14.73
N GLY A 60 2.09 13.46 14.08
CA GLY A 60 2.70 14.59 13.32
C GLY A 60 3.75 14.20 12.27
N LYS A 61 4.20 12.95 12.26
CA LYS A 61 5.20 12.39 11.34
C LYS A 61 4.55 11.37 10.42
N VAL A 62 4.87 11.46 9.13
CA VAL A 62 4.43 10.48 8.12
C VAL A 62 4.96 9.09 8.50
N ILE A 63 4.06 8.14 8.68
CA ILE A 63 4.41 6.74 8.90
C ILE A 63 5.18 6.26 7.65
N LYS A 64 6.41 5.78 7.84
CA LYS A 64 7.21 5.26 6.74
C LYS A 64 6.61 3.91 6.33
N LEU A 65 6.12 3.82 5.09
CA LEU A 65 5.54 2.59 4.51
C LEU A 65 6.45 1.37 4.68
N LYS A 66 7.77 1.55 4.52
CA LYS A 66 8.77 0.52 4.78
C LYS A 66 8.70 -0.02 6.21
N GLY A 67 8.45 0.85 7.19
CA GLY A 67 8.31 0.45 8.59
C GLY A 67 7.10 -0.45 8.83
N LEU A 68 5.95 -0.12 8.23
CA LEU A 68 4.74 -0.94 8.33
C LEU A 68 4.93 -2.33 7.73
N TYR A 69 5.54 -2.39 6.56
CA TYR A 69 5.83 -3.66 5.90
C TYR A 69 6.79 -4.52 6.72
N ASN A 70 7.92 -3.95 7.19
CA ASN A 70 8.90 -4.68 8.02
C ASN A 70 8.27 -5.19 9.31
N LEU A 71 7.42 -4.38 9.94
CA LEU A 71 6.74 -4.77 11.17
C LEU A 71 5.73 -5.89 10.93
N SER A 72 5.01 -5.84 9.78
CA SER A 72 4.12 -6.93 9.37
C SER A 72 4.87 -8.25 9.20
N LEU A 73 6.00 -8.23 8.48
CA LEU A 73 6.82 -9.43 8.28
C LEU A 73 7.38 -9.98 9.59
N LEU A 74 7.93 -9.09 10.43
CA LEU A 74 8.45 -9.48 11.74
C LEU A 74 7.36 -10.13 12.60
N CYS A 75 6.16 -9.55 12.64
CA CYS A 75 5.03 -10.12 13.37
C CYS A 75 4.58 -11.46 12.79
N ALA A 76 4.60 -11.62 11.45
CA ALA A 76 4.26 -12.88 10.80
C ALA A 76 5.28 -14.00 11.14
N GLU A 77 6.59 -13.70 11.09
CA GLU A 77 7.64 -14.64 11.49
C GLU A 77 7.53 -15.00 12.98
N LEU A 78 7.32 -14.03 13.85
CA LEU A 78 7.11 -14.29 15.27
C LEU A 78 5.85 -15.11 15.54
N ALA A 79 4.79 -14.94 14.72
CA ALA A 79 3.59 -15.76 14.80
C ALA A 79 3.88 -17.24 14.46
N LEU A 80 4.70 -17.48 13.40
CA LEU A 80 5.12 -18.83 13.03
C LEU A 80 5.97 -19.48 14.13
N LEU A 81 6.94 -18.76 14.67
CA LEU A 81 7.77 -19.24 15.78
C LEU A 81 6.95 -19.51 17.04
N ALA A 82 6.00 -18.64 17.37
CA ALA A 82 5.12 -18.83 18.51
C ALA A 82 4.23 -20.07 18.35
N ALA A 83 3.74 -20.34 17.14
CA ALA A 83 2.91 -21.52 16.85
C ALA A 83 3.67 -22.85 17.10
N LEU A 84 5.01 -22.85 16.94
CA LEU A 84 5.83 -24.02 17.24
C LEU A 84 5.91 -24.35 18.76
N LEU A 85 5.56 -23.41 19.65
CA LEU A 85 5.56 -23.59 21.10
C LEU A 85 4.32 -24.34 21.62
N GLY A 86 3.46 -24.84 20.74
CA GLY A 86 2.26 -25.61 21.10
C GLY A 86 1.09 -24.77 21.59
N ALA A 87 0.24 -25.32 22.43
CA ALA A 87 -1.08 -24.76 22.77
C ALA A 87 -1.04 -23.31 23.28
N MET A 88 -0.10 -22.96 24.15
CA MET A 88 0.05 -21.60 24.66
C MET A 88 0.60 -20.65 23.59
N GLY A 89 1.44 -21.16 22.70
CA GLY A 89 2.00 -20.41 21.58
C GLY A 89 0.95 -20.01 20.54
N TYR A 90 -0.11 -20.80 20.36
CA TYR A 90 -1.17 -20.47 19.41
C TYR A 90 -1.97 -19.19 19.76
N LEU A 91 -2.09 -18.84 21.03
CA LEU A 91 -2.70 -17.56 21.41
C LEU A 91 -1.80 -16.38 20.98
N ALA A 92 -0.51 -16.46 21.29
CA ALA A 92 0.45 -15.45 20.86
C ALA A 92 0.56 -15.39 19.33
N ALA A 93 0.61 -16.53 18.66
CA ALA A 93 0.60 -16.63 17.21
C ALA A 93 -0.64 -15.98 16.59
N GLY A 94 -1.82 -16.18 17.18
CA GLY A 94 -3.05 -15.52 16.74
C GLY A 94 -2.98 -14.01 16.84
N ALA A 95 -2.58 -13.48 17.99
CA ALA A 95 -2.45 -12.05 18.19
C ALA A 95 -1.42 -11.42 17.22
N LEU A 96 -0.25 -12.04 17.08
CA LEU A 96 0.80 -11.59 16.17
C LEU A 96 0.38 -11.65 14.69
N ASN A 97 -0.36 -12.71 14.31
CA ASN A 97 -0.91 -12.83 12.95
C ASN A 97 -1.95 -11.72 12.66
N GLY A 98 -2.79 -11.38 13.65
CA GLY A 98 -3.73 -10.27 13.53
C GLY A 98 -3.03 -8.93 13.35
N VAL A 99 -1.97 -8.67 14.12
CA VAL A 99 -1.11 -7.49 13.98
C VAL A 99 -0.44 -7.45 12.60
N ALA A 100 0.15 -8.57 12.17
CA ALA A 100 0.81 -8.69 10.87
C ALA A 100 -0.15 -8.37 9.72
N TYR A 101 -1.36 -8.95 9.77
CA TYR A 101 -2.39 -8.70 8.77
C TYR A 101 -2.82 -7.24 8.72
N ALA A 102 -3.05 -6.60 9.88
CA ALA A 102 -3.46 -5.19 9.93
C ALA A 102 -2.41 -4.26 9.30
N PHE A 103 -1.14 -4.40 9.69
CA PHE A 103 -0.07 -3.58 9.13
C PHE A 103 0.15 -3.83 7.64
N PHE A 104 0.03 -5.09 7.21
CA PHE A 104 0.15 -5.43 5.79
C PHE A 104 -1.01 -4.87 4.97
N ALA A 105 -2.25 -4.95 5.45
CA ALA A 105 -3.41 -4.38 4.79
C ALA A 105 -3.29 -2.86 4.61
N VAL A 106 -2.85 -2.12 5.66
CA VAL A 106 -2.60 -0.68 5.57
C VAL A 106 -1.49 -0.36 4.57
N PHE A 107 -0.41 -1.15 4.57
CA PHE A 107 0.67 -1.02 3.61
C PHE A 107 0.18 -1.22 2.17
N CYS A 108 -0.55 -2.30 1.89
CA CYS A 108 -1.12 -2.59 0.57
C CYS A 108 -2.05 -1.48 0.11
N PHE A 109 -2.93 -1.00 1.00
CA PHE A 109 -3.84 0.11 0.70
C PHE A 109 -3.07 1.36 0.26
N ALA A 110 -2.03 1.74 1.00
CA ALA A 110 -1.20 2.89 0.65
C ALA A 110 -0.46 2.72 -0.68
N VAL A 111 0.03 1.50 -0.99
CA VAL A 111 0.67 1.19 -2.27
C VAL A 111 -0.34 1.27 -3.42
N TYR A 112 -1.56 0.73 -3.26
CA TYR A 112 -2.60 0.82 -4.28
C TYR A 112 -3.02 2.26 -4.54
N CYS A 113 -3.17 3.09 -3.50
CA CYS A 113 -3.40 4.52 -3.66
C CYS A 113 -2.26 5.20 -4.46
N ALA A 114 -1.01 4.87 -4.15
CA ALA A 114 0.14 5.42 -4.86
C ALA A 114 0.17 5.00 -6.33
N ILE A 115 -0.17 3.75 -6.65
CA ILE A 115 -0.28 3.24 -8.02
C ILE A 115 -1.38 3.99 -8.78
N CYS A 116 -2.57 4.15 -8.19
CA CYS A 116 -3.69 4.88 -8.81
C CYS A 116 -3.30 6.33 -9.15
N LEU A 117 -2.66 7.03 -8.20
CA LEU A 117 -2.23 8.41 -8.38
C LEU A 117 -1.14 8.55 -9.44
N ARG A 118 -0.16 7.63 -9.45
CA ARG A 118 0.98 7.70 -10.36
C ARG A 118 0.59 7.39 -11.80
N HIS A 119 -0.21 6.35 -12.00
CA HIS A 119 -0.57 5.87 -13.34
C HIS A 119 -1.93 6.39 -13.81
N ARG A 120 -2.58 7.28 -13.04
CA ARG A 120 -3.93 7.82 -13.34
C ARG A 120 -4.96 6.72 -13.64
N LEU A 121 -4.85 5.60 -12.92
CA LEU A 121 -5.75 4.46 -13.07
C LEU A 121 -7.02 4.70 -12.24
N ASP A 122 -8.11 4.08 -12.69
CA ASP A 122 -9.37 4.11 -11.95
C ASP A 122 -9.21 3.41 -10.59
N PRO A 123 -9.37 4.12 -9.47
CA PRO A 123 -9.23 3.54 -8.13
C PRO A 123 -10.16 2.35 -7.91
N ILE A 124 -11.42 2.42 -8.40
CA ILE A 124 -12.41 1.35 -8.21
C ILE A 124 -11.90 0.06 -8.82
N ARG A 125 -11.34 0.11 -10.04
CA ARG A 125 -10.79 -1.07 -10.71
C ARG A 125 -9.60 -1.66 -9.96
N ILE A 126 -8.66 -0.83 -9.52
CA ILE A 126 -7.45 -1.30 -8.81
C ILE A 126 -7.82 -1.92 -7.47
N PHE A 127 -8.70 -1.28 -6.68
CA PHE A 127 -9.14 -1.82 -5.41
C PHE A 127 -9.99 -3.09 -5.57
N ALA A 128 -10.84 -3.17 -6.59
CA ALA A 128 -11.60 -4.39 -6.88
C ALA A 128 -10.68 -5.58 -7.21
N ILE A 129 -9.64 -5.37 -8.03
CA ILE A 129 -8.63 -6.39 -8.32
C ILE A 129 -7.88 -6.78 -7.05
N ALA A 130 -7.48 -5.81 -6.23
CA ALA A 130 -6.76 -6.05 -4.99
C ALA A 130 -7.56 -6.92 -4.01
N ILE A 131 -8.84 -6.59 -3.80
CA ILE A 131 -9.75 -7.37 -2.94
C ILE A 131 -9.97 -8.77 -3.52
N ALA A 132 -10.16 -8.90 -4.85
CA ALA A 132 -10.30 -10.20 -5.50
C ALA A 132 -9.04 -11.07 -5.29
N CYS A 133 -7.85 -10.50 -5.42
CA CYS A 133 -6.57 -11.18 -5.15
C CYS A 133 -6.45 -11.61 -3.69
N GLU A 134 -6.87 -10.77 -2.74
CA GLU A 134 -6.88 -11.12 -1.31
C GLU A 134 -7.84 -12.27 -1.02
N CYS A 135 -9.06 -12.22 -1.55
CA CYS A 135 -10.04 -13.31 -1.43
C CYS A 135 -9.49 -14.62 -2.03
N PHE A 136 -8.87 -14.54 -3.20
CA PHE A 136 -8.24 -15.71 -3.83
C PHE A 136 -7.10 -16.26 -2.97
N ALA A 137 -6.22 -15.40 -2.45
CA ALA A 137 -5.13 -15.78 -1.56
C ALA A 137 -5.64 -16.46 -0.28
N SER A 138 -6.75 -15.95 0.28
CA SER A 138 -7.37 -16.55 1.49
C SER A 138 -7.91 -17.96 1.23
N ILE A 139 -8.61 -18.15 0.11
CA ILE A 139 -9.13 -19.46 -0.31
C ILE A 139 -7.98 -20.41 -0.56
N ALA A 140 -6.97 -19.99 -1.33
CA ALA A 140 -5.80 -20.79 -1.63
C ALA A 140 -5.04 -21.20 -0.37
N GLY A 141 -4.85 -20.29 0.58
CA GLY A 141 -4.18 -20.58 1.86
C GLY A 141 -4.94 -21.59 2.72
N ILE A 142 -6.25 -21.46 2.81
CA ILE A 142 -7.10 -22.40 3.55
C ILE A 142 -7.08 -23.77 2.90
N GLN A 143 -7.26 -23.85 1.58
CA GLN A 143 -7.24 -25.09 0.81
C GLN A 143 -5.88 -25.78 0.90
N PHE A 144 -4.77 -25.04 0.82
CA PHE A 144 -3.44 -25.59 1.02
C PHE A 144 -3.31 -26.28 2.39
N CYS A 145 -3.76 -25.63 3.47
CA CYS A 145 -3.71 -26.19 4.80
C CYS A 145 -4.55 -27.49 4.91
N MET A 146 -5.74 -27.53 4.30
CA MET A 146 -6.61 -28.72 4.30
C MET A 146 -5.97 -29.87 3.55
N VAL A 147 -5.49 -29.62 2.32
CA VAL A 147 -4.83 -30.63 1.48
C VAL A 147 -3.55 -31.17 2.14
N ALA A 148 -2.74 -30.31 2.73
CA ALA A 148 -1.53 -30.72 3.42
C ALA A 148 -1.84 -31.61 4.63
N ARG A 149 -2.89 -31.29 5.38
CA ARG A 149 -3.38 -32.12 6.49
C ARG A 149 -3.88 -33.48 6.01
N ASP A 150 -4.67 -33.50 4.94
CA ASP A 150 -5.22 -34.76 4.38
C ASP A 150 -4.09 -35.64 3.81
N ALA A 151 -3.00 -35.03 3.32
CA ALA A 151 -1.78 -35.71 2.91
C ALA A 151 -0.91 -36.22 4.09
N GLY A 152 -1.34 -35.98 5.34
CA GLY A 152 -0.60 -36.39 6.53
C GLY A 152 0.64 -35.55 6.84
N ILE A 153 0.77 -34.38 6.23
CA ILE A 153 1.87 -33.47 6.54
C ILE A 153 1.64 -32.84 7.93
N ASP A 154 2.64 -32.95 8.79
CA ASP A 154 2.52 -32.40 10.14
C ASP A 154 2.54 -30.87 10.11
N LEU A 155 1.91 -30.27 11.12
CA LEU A 155 1.74 -28.83 11.22
C LEU A 155 3.09 -28.09 11.34
N GLY A 156 4.06 -28.68 12.03
CA GLY A 156 5.40 -28.10 12.20
C GLY A 156 6.12 -27.97 10.86
N THR A 157 6.05 -28.99 10.01
CA THR A 157 6.60 -28.96 8.64
C THR A 157 5.99 -27.84 7.82
N ILE A 158 4.66 -27.64 7.89
CA ILE A 158 3.98 -26.52 7.20
C ILE A 158 4.51 -25.18 7.70
N LEU A 159 4.61 -25.00 9.02
CA LEU A 159 5.06 -23.74 9.61
C LEU A 159 6.52 -23.42 9.25
N VAL A 160 7.42 -24.40 9.22
CA VAL A 160 8.82 -24.23 8.81
C VAL A 160 8.91 -23.86 7.32
N PHE A 161 8.12 -24.51 6.46
CA PHE A 161 8.07 -24.17 5.04
C PHE A 161 7.58 -22.73 4.82
N LEU A 162 6.56 -22.29 5.57
CA LEU A 162 6.04 -20.92 5.47
C LEU A 162 7.06 -19.88 5.95
N SER A 163 7.80 -20.16 7.03
CA SER A 163 8.87 -19.29 7.50
C SER A 163 9.96 -19.13 6.43
N ALA A 164 10.39 -20.23 5.81
CA ALA A 164 11.35 -20.16 4.71
C ALA A 164 10.80 -19.34 3.52
N LEU A 165 9.53 -19.51 3.17
CA LEU A 165 8.87 -18.76 2.08
C LEU A 165 8.81 -17.27 2.41
N LEU A 166 8.46 -16.89 3.64
CA LEU A 166 8.46 -15.48 4.07
C LEU A 166 9.86 -14.88 4.05
N ALA A 167 10.88 -15.61 4.55
CA ALA A 167 12.26 -15.15 4.52
C ALA A 167 12.75 -14.91 3.08
N VAL A 168 12.44 -15.81 2.16
CA VAL A 168 12.74 -15.65 0.73
C VAL A 168 12.00 -14.43 0.16
N THR A 169 10.72 -14.29 0.44
CA THR A 169 9.93 -13.14 -0.01
C THR A 169 10.50 -11.83 0.53
N PHE A 170 10.96 -11.83 1.78
CA PHE A 170 11.64 -10.69 2.39
C PHE A 170 12.91 -10.31 1.63
N LEU A 171 13.78 -11.27 1.32
CA LEU A 171 15.02 -11.02 0.59
C LEU A 171 14.79 -10.46 -0.82
N PHE A 172 13.79 -10.98 -1.53
CA PHE A 172 13.43 -10.50 -2.88
C PHE A 172 12.81 -9.10 -2.89
N LEU A 173 11.95 -8.79 -1.92
CA LEU A 173 11.29 -7.48 -1.84
C LEU A 173 12.20 -6.37 -1.32
N PHE A 174 13.29 -6.73 -0.64
CA PHE A 174 14.20 -5.80 0.01
C PHE A 174 15.48 -5.49 -0.76
N SER A 175 15.57 -5.87 -2.02
CA SER A 175 16.56 -5.26 -2.89
C SER A 175 16.29 -3.75 -2.90
N ASP A 176 17.19 -2.98 -2.27
CA ASP A 176 17.10 -1.52 -2.09
C ASP A 176 16.88 -0.77 -3.41
N ALA A 177 17.28 -1.36 -4.53
CA ALA A 177 17.11 -0.83 -5.87
C ALA A 177 15.63 -0.82 -6.32
N GLN A 178 14.89 -1.91 -6.11
CA GLN A 178 13.47 -2.01 -6.45
C GLN A 178 12.61 -1.12 -5.56
N TYR A 179 12.93 -1.03 -4.27
CA TYR A 179 12.19 -0.17 -3.35
C TYR A 179 12.33 1.32 -3.69
N ARG A 180 13.46 1.74 -4.27
CA ARG A 180 13.70 3.14 -4.63
C ARG A 180 13.08 3.54 -5.96
N SER A 181 12.94 2.63 -6.91
CA SER A 181 12.48 2.95 -8.27
C SER A 181 10.97 2.80 -8.46
N ASP A 182 10.36 1.71 -7.95
CA ASP A 182 9.06 1.28 -8.44
C ASP A 182 7.87 1.59 -7.51
N TRP A 183 8.11 1.79 -6.22
CA TRP A 183 7.01 1.94 -5.26
C TRP A 183 6.59 3.38 -5.00
N GLY A 184 7.05 4.33 -5.80
CA GLY A 184 6.59 5.73 -5.75
C GLY A 184 6.93 6.49 -4.47
N THR A 185 7.76 5.95 -3.59
CA THR A 185 8.15 6.58 -2.33
C THR A 185 9.25 7.63 -2.49
N LYS A 186 9.91 7.74 -3.66
CA LYS A 186 10.47 9.02 -4.05
C LYS A 186 9.28 9.95 -4.32
N ARG A 187 8.88 10.71 -3.31
CA ARG A 187 8.47 12.07 -3.55
C ARG A 187 9.66 12.79 -4.21
N SER A 188 9.86 12.64 -5.51
CA SER A 188 9.92 13.84 -6.27
C SER A 188 8.57 14.49 -5.95
N ARG A 189 8.54 15.37 -4.98
CA ARG A 189 7.67 16.52 -5.18
C ARG A 189 8.10 16.96 -6.58
N PRO A 190 7.28 16.77 -7.62
CA PRO A 190 7.48 17.65 -8.72
C PRO A 190 7.39 18.99 -8.00
N SER A 191 8.46 19.77 -8.00
CA SER A 191 8.29 21.17 -7.73
C SER A 191 7.10 21.54 -8.60
N VAL A 192 6.19 22.36 -8.09
CA VAL A 192 5.08 22.86 -8.91
C VAL A 192 5.64 23.28 -10.28
N ASP A 193 6.88 23.78 -10.33
CA ASP A 193 7.68 24.07 -11.51
C ASP A 193 8.00 22.86 -12.41
N SER A 194 8.19 21.64 -11.90
CA SER A 194 8.50 20.49 -12.75
C SER A 194 7.25 19.81 -13.33
N VAL A 195 6.10 19.86 -12.65
CA VAL A 195 4.81 19.39 -13.21
C VAL A 195 4.34 20.37 -14.29
N ILE A 196 4.49 21.66 -14.05
CA ILE A 196 4.22 22.70 -15.05
C ILE A 196 5.16 22.55 -16.26
N LYS A 197 6.43 22.22 -16.03
CA LYS A 197 7.44 22.08 -17.10
C LYS A 197 7.26 20.82 -17.95
N TYR A 198 6.58 19.75 -17.43
CA TYR A 198 6.47 18.47 -18.16
C TYR A 198 5.19 18.33 -18.99
N TYR A 199 4.11 19.09 -18.71
CA TYR A 199 2.84 18.88 -19.41
C TYR A 199 2.25 20.11 -20.10
N TYR A 200 2.42 21.31 -19.55
CA TYR A 200 1.98 22.57 -20.18
C TYR A 200 2.72 23.73 -19.54
N THR A 201 3.10 24.71 -20.32
CA THR A 201 3.50 25.99 -19.75
C THR A 201 2.30 26.61 -19.03
N LEU A 202 2.52 27.43 -18.00
CA LEU A 202 1.43 28.10 -17.26
C LEU A 202 0.41 28.77 -18.21
N PRO A 203 0.86 29.44 -19.32
CA PRO A 203 -0.04 29.94 -20.35
C PRO A 203 -0.91 28.88 -21.01
N ASP A 204 -0.37 27.68 -21.31
CA ASP A 204 -1.13 26.62 -21.99
C ASP A 204 -2.25 26.07 -21.09
N VAL A 205 -1.99 25.95 -19.78
CA VAL A 205 -3.01 25.54 -18.80
C VAL A 205 -4.13 26.60 -18.70
N CYS A 206 -3.73 27.88 -18.65
CA CYS A 206 -4.70 28.98 -18.61
C CYS A 206 -5.52 29.06 -19.91
N ALA A 207 -4.91 28.86 -21.06
CA ALA A 207 -5.61 28.81 -22.34
C ALA A 207 -6.59 27.63 -22.44
N ALA A 208 -6.19 26.43 -21.95
CA ALA A 208 -7.08 25.27 -21.91
C ALA A 208 -8.29 25.50 -20.99
N LEU A 209 -8.08 26.09 -19.81
CA LEU A 209 -9.14 26.48 -18.89
C LEU A 209 -10.05 27.55 -19.48
N ALA A 210 -9.46 28.59 -20.11
CA ALA A 210 -10.21 29.65 -20.76
C ALA A 210 -11.16 29.07 -21.83
N LYS A 211 -10.67 28.13 -22.65
CA LYS A 211 -11.48 27.43 -23.64
C LYS A 211 -12.57 26.57 -23.00
N GLN A 212 -12.27 25.85 -21.93
CA GLN A 212 -13.23 24.96 -21.24
C GLN A 212 -14.38 25.76 -20.63
N TYR A 213 -14.11 26.92 -20.04
CA TYR A 213 -15.08 27.75 -19.34
C TYR A 213 -15.62 28.92 -20.19
N GLY A 214 -15.22 29.02 -21.46
CA GLY A 214 -15.69 30.05 -22.38
C GLY A 214 -15.24 31.46 -21.99
N LEU A 215 -14.05 31.59 -21.36
CA LEU A 215 -13.54 32.87 -20.94
C LEU A 215 -13.12 33.72 -22.15
N SER A 216 -13.36 35.04 -22.05
CA SER A 216 -12.86 36.03 -23.02
C SER A 216 -11.33 36.15 -22.94
N LYS A 217 -10.69 36.66 -23.97
CA LYS A 217 -9.23 36.90 -23.99
C LYS A 217 -8.75 37.77 -22.82
N ARG A 218 -9.58 38.69 -22.35
CA ARG A 218 -9.27 39.56 -21.21
C ARG A 218 -9.31 38.80 -19.89
N GLU A 219 -10.28 37.90 -19.72
CA GLU A 219 -10.40 37.02 -18.57
C GLU A 219 -9.29 35.96 -18.54
N GLU A 220 -8.87 35.46 -19.71
CA GLU A 220 -7.71 34.60 -19.83
C GLU A 220 -6.43 35.29 -19.37
N THR A 221 -6.22 36.57 -19.75
CA THR A 221 -5.08 37.37 -19.28
C THR A 221 -5.11 37.55 -17.76
N VAL A 222 -6.27 37.87 -17.19
CA VAL A 222 -6.45 37.97 -15.74
C VAL A 222 -6.12 36.63 -15.05
N LEU A 223 -6.59 35.52 -15.62
CA LEU A 223 -6.33 34.17 -15.10
C LEU A 223 -4.81 33.88 -15.09
N GLN A 224 -4.09 34.26 -16.16
CA GLN A 224 -2.62 34.10 -16.24
C GLN A 224 -1.89 34.92 -15.17
N LEU A 225 -2.32 36.16 -14.92
CA LEU A 225 -1.72 37.01 -13.92
C LEU A 225 -2.02 36.53 -12.47
N LEU A 226 -3.22 36.04 -12.23
CA LEU A 226 -3.59 35.37 -10.96
C LEU A 226 -2.74 34.09 -10.73
N ALA A 227 -2.53 33.30 -11.77
CA ALA A 227 -1.69 32.11 -11.69
C ALA A 227 -0.21 32.44 -11.42
N GLN A 228 0.25 33.65 -11.79
CA GLN A 228 1.56 34.20 -11.42
C GLN A 228 1.59 34.77 -9.98
N LYS A 229 0.51 34.60 -9.20
CA LYS A 229 0.35 35.11 -7.82
C LYS A 229 0.36 36.63 -7.71
N LYS A 230 -0.01 37.35 -8.75
CA LYS A 230 -0.19 38.81 -8.68
C LYS A 230 -1.44 39.15 -7.89
N THR A 231 -1.37 40.24 -7.13
CA THR A 231 -2.52 40.73 -6.36
C THR A 231 -3.53 41.44 -7.28
N ALA A 232 -4.77 41.60 -6.82
CA ALA A 232 -5.79 42.32 -7.58
C ALA A 232 -5.34 43.75 -7.94
N SER A 233 -4.61 44.44 -7.05
CA SER A 233 -4.06 45.75 -7.29
C SER A 233 -2.99 45.75 -8.40
N ASP A 234 -2.10 44.75 -8.39
CA ASP A 234 -1.06 44.62 -9.43
C ASP A 234 -1.68 44.35 -10.79
N ILE A 235 -2.74 43.49 -10.83
CA ILE A 235 -3.48 43.14 -12.03
C ILE A 235 -4.22 44.38 -12.57
N ALA A 236 -4.86 45.15 -11.71
CA ALA A 236 -5.54 46.37 -12.09
C ALA A 236 -4.56 47.39 -12.72
N THR A 237 -3.39 47.55 -12.12
CA THR A 237 -2.34 48.43 -12.61
C THR A 237 -1.81 47.97 -13.99
N GLU A 238 -1.55 46.67 -14.17
CA GLU A 238 -0.99 46.09 -15.39
C GLU A 238 -1.99 46.08 -16.55
N LEU A 239 -3.28 45.91 -16.24
CA LEU A 239 -4.35 45.94 -17.24
C LEU A 239 -4.97 47.34 -17.45
N PHE A 240 -4.43 48.35 -16.78
CA PHE A 240 -4.95 49.73 -16.81
C PHE A 240 -6.46 49.80 -16.50
N ILE A 241 -6.92 49.08 -15.44
CA ILE A 241 -8.30 49.06 -15.00
C ILE A 241 -8.36 49.73 -13.62
N SER A 242 -9.27 50.70 -13.49
CA SER A 242 -9.56 51.36 -12.21
C SER A 242 -10.64 50.63 -11.45
#